data_8d55dd06c43a9bdd713175a5e8c4e9fa
#
_entry.id   8d55dd06c43a9bdd713175a5e8c4e9fa
#
_cell.length_a   1.000
_cell.length_b   1.000
_cell.length_c   1.000
_cell.angle_alpha   90.00
_cell.angle_beta   90.00
_cell.angle_gamma   90.00
#
_symmetry.space_group_name_H-M   'P 1'
#
loop_
_entity.id
_entity.type
_entity.pdbx_description
1 polymer ?
#
loop_
_entity_poly.entity_id
_entity_poly.type
_entity_poly.pdbx_seq_one_letter_code
_entity_poly.pdbx_strand_id
1 'polypeptide(L)'
;MAEQAILRFTEPGMRLLENEHKYLSYLMEEWHAIVIEFEQDGMSLEVGREKLKQLRQLLFQFVEPLKNHTDKEEEHFFPALGTYIGFEQGPLVGIQEEHQEIDGYIGHFFHHTRGNIDLFSLEDIKTVAANAGEAFEVLTVHFVKEETVLFPMAEKLMKAVDQDELFVKMNTLIT
;
A
#
# COMPACT_ATOMS: atom_id res chain seq x y z
N MET A 1 2.33 17.15 -22.53
CA MET A 1 3.46 17.12 -21.57
C MET A 1 2.93 16.46 -20.29
N ALA A 2 3.54 15.38 -19.86
CA ALA A 2 3.18 14.80 -18.57
C ALA A 2 3.52 15.83 -17.49
N GLU A 3 2.52 16.22 -16.72
CA GLU A 3 2.70 17.04 -15.54
C GLU A 3 3.63 16.27 -14.60
N GLN A 4 4.86 16.73 -14.41
CA GLN A 4 5.75 16.11 -13.44
C GLN A 4 5.08 16.23 -12.06
N ALA A 5 4.75 15.09 -11.47
CA ALA A 5 4.16 15.07 -10.15
C ALA A 5 5.17 15.67 -9.15
N ILE A 6 4.90 16.89 -8.74
CA ILE A 6 5.75 17.62 -7.79
C ILE A 6 5.53 17.05 -6.40
N LEU A 7 6.63 16.70 -5.71
CA LEU A 7 6.58 16.30 -4.31
C LEU A 7 6.26 17.53 -3.46
N ARG A 8 5.39 17.35 -2.46
CA ARG A 8 4.87 18.43 -1.62
C ARG A 8 5.73 18.69 -0.38
N PHE A 9 6.44 17.66 0.09
CA PHE A 9 7.23 17.75 1.32
C PHE A 9 8.64 18.27 1.05
N THR A 10 9.26 18.85 2.07
CA THR A 10 10.58 19.49 1.97
C THR A 10 11.68 18.66 2.60
N GLU A 11 11.38 17.94 3.69
CA GLU A 11 12.36 17.08 4.35
C GLU A 11 12.65 15.83 3.53
N PRO A 12 13.93 15.45 3.33
CA PRO A 12 14.28 14.33 2.46
C PRO A 12 13.60 13.01 2.80
N GLY A 13 13.44 12.68 4.08
CA GLY A 13 12.75 11.46 4.50
C GLY A 13 11.27 11.45 4.10
N MET A 14 10.59 12.57 4.25
CA MET A 14 9.18 12.70 3.87
C MET A 14 9.00 12.69 2.36
N ARG A 15 9.91 13.35 1.64
CA ARG A 15 9.94 13.30 0.17
C ARG A 15 10.15 11.87 -0.35
N LEU A 16 11.02 11.11 0.31
CA LEU A 16 11.26 9.71 -0.04
C LEU A 16 10.00 8.87 0.10
N LEU A 17 9.31 8.94 1.24
CA LEU A 17 8.07 8.20 1.48
C LEU A 17 6.94 8.64 0.54
N GLU A 18 6.80 9.95 0.30
CA GLU A 18 5.82 10.47 -0.67
C GLU A 18 6.09 9.93 -2.09
N ASN A 19 7.34 9.89 -2.50
CA ASN A 19 7.71 9.33 -3.80
C ASN A 19 7.43 7.83 -3.89
N GLU A 20 7.66 7.10 -2.82
CA GLU A 20 7.31 5.67 -2.73
C GLU A 20 5.79 5.46 -2.84
N HIS A 21 4.97 6.33 -2.24
CA HIS A 21 3.51 6.31 -2.41
C HIS A 21 3.11 6.46 -3.89
N LYS A 22 3.77 7.34 -4.63
CA LYS A 22 3.49 7.51 -6.08
C LYS A 22 3.81 6.25 -6.87
N TYR A 23 4.94 5.62 -6.58
CA TYR A 23 5.31 4.35 -7.21
C TYR A 23 4.34 3.23 -6.87
N LEU A 24 4.00 3.07 -5.60
CA LEU A 24 3.04 2.07 -5.14
C LEU A 24 1.64 2.30 -5.73
N SER A 25 1.20 3.56 -5.80
CA SER A 25 -0.07 3.92 -6.41
C SER A 25 -0.12 3.58 -7.90
N TYR A 26 0.98 3.77 -8.61
CA TYR A 26 1.11 3.36 -10.01
C TYR A 26 0.91 1.84 -10.16
N LEU A 27 1.56 1.03 -9.32
CA LEU A 27 1.38 -0.41 -9.32
C LEU A 27 -0.06 -0.81 -8.94
N MET A 28 -0.65 -0.10 -7.99
CA MET A 28 -2.03 -0.34 -7.55
C MET A 28 -3.04 -0.10 -8.67
N GLU A 29 -2.85 0.92 -9.49
CA GLU A 29 -3.73 1.19 -10.62
C GLU A 29 -3.80 0.01 -11.60
N GLU A 30 -2.67 -0.66 -11.84
CA GLU A 30 -2.62 -1.81 -12.74
C GLU A 30 -3.48 -2.98 -12.24
N TRP A 31 -3.28 -3.41 -11.00
CA TRP A 31 -4.04 -4.54 -10.48
C TRP A 31 -5.48 -4.17 -10.10
N HIS A 32 -5.71 -2.93 -9.68
CA HIS A 32 -7.07 -2.47 -9.37
C HIS A 32 -7.95 -2.39 -10.61
N ALA A 33 -7.40 -2.08 -11.77
CA ALA A 33 -8.15 -2.10 -13.03
C ALA A 33 -8.80 -3.46 -13.28
N ILE A 34 -8.12 -4.55 -12.93
CA ILE A 34 -8.68 -5.92 -13.04
C ILE A 34 -9.79 -6.13 -12.00
N VAL A 35 -9.59 -5.64 -10.77
CA VAL A 35 -10.63 -5.73 -9.72
C VAL A 35 -11.93 -5.07 -10.17
N ILE A 36 -11.84 -3.89 -10.78
CA ILE A 36 -13.02 -3.16 -11.32
C ILE A 36 -13.73 -3.98 -12.39
N GLU A 37 -13.00 -4.68 -13.26
CA GLU A 37 -13.61 -5.53 -14.28
C GLU A 37 -14.50 -6.63 -13.66
N PHE A 38 -14.11 -7.18 -12.51
CA PHE A 38 -14.92 -8.18 -11.80
C PHE A 38 -16.21 -7.62 -11.19
N GLU A 39 -16.28 -6.31 -10.97
CA GLU A 39 -17.49 -5.65 -10.45
C GLU A 39 -18.55 -5.43 -11.55
N GLN A 40 -18.17 -5.57 -12.80
CA GLN A 40 -19.07 -5.40 -13.95
C GLN A 40 -19.79 -6.71 -14.30
N ASP A 41 -20.98 -6.57 -14.87
CA ASP A 41 -21.76 -7.71 -15.36
C ASP A 41 -21.25 -8.19 -16.71
N GLY A 42 -21.53 -9.46 -17.02
CA GLY A 42 -21.30 -10.04 -18.36
C GLY A 42 -19.94 -10.69 -18.57
N MET A 43 -19.09 -10.80 -17.54
CA MET A 43 -17.82 -11.52 -17.67
C MET A 43 -18.07 -13.01 -17.81
N SER A 44 -17.43 -13.65 -18.80
CA SER A 44 -17.46 -15.12 -18.94
C SER A 44 -16.56 -15.77 -17.88
N LEU A 45 -16.85 -17.05 -17.56
CA LEU A 45 -16.03 -17.81 -16.63
C LEU A 45 -14.59 -17.96 -17.11
N GLU A 46 -14.39 -18.21 -18.40
CA GLU A 46 -13.05 -18.35 -19.01
C GLU A 46 -12.23 -17.06 -18.86
N VAL A 47 -12.81 -15.92 -19.21
CA VAL A 47 -12.18 -14.61 -19.04
C VAL A 47 -11.91 -14.32 -17.57
N GLY A 48 -12.85 -14.63 -16.69
CA GLY A 48 -12.70 -14.45 -15.24
C GLY A 48 -11.51 -15.22 -14.68
N ARG A 49 -11.32 -16.46 -15.08
CA ARG A 49 -10.17 -17.28 -14.67
C ARG A 49 -8.84 -16.70 -15.12
N GLU A 50 -8.75 -16.26 -16.37
CA GLU A 50 -7.53 -15.63 -16.89
C GLU A 50 -7.24 -14.29 -16.19
N LYS A 51 -8.26 -13.48 -15.97
CA LYS A 51 -8.13 -12.20 -15.23
C LYS A 51 -7.70 -12.41 -13.78
N LEU A 52 -8.19 -13.45 -13.12
CA LEU A 52 -7.76 -13.77 -11.75
C LEU A 52 -6.29 -14.17 -11.70
N LYS A 53 -5.82 -14.95 -12.67
CA LYS A 53 -4.40 -15.29 -12.78
C LYS A 53 -3.53 -14.04 -12.97
N GLN A 54 -3.96 -13.11 -13.82
CA GLN A 54 -3.27 -11.83 -14.02
C GLN A 54 -3.26 -11.01 -12.73
N LEU A 55 -4.40 -10.89 -12.05
CA LEU A 55 -4.50 -10.18 -10.78
C LEU A 55 -3.53 -10.76 -9.74
N ARG A 56 -3.48 -12.08 -9.63
CA ARG A 56 -2.58 -12.76 -8.71
C ARG A 56 -1.11 -12.45 -9.01
N GLN A 57 -0.73 -12.44 -10.28
CA GLN A 57 0.64 -12.11 -10.68
C GLN A 57 1.00 -10.65 -10.37
N LEU A 58 0.12 -9.72 -10.67
CA LEU A 58 0.33 -8.30 -10.38
C LEU A 58 0.42 -8.01 -8.88
N LEU A 59 -0.45 -8.64 -8.09
CA LEU A 59 -0.39 -8.53 -6.62
C LEU A 59 0.89 -9.16 -6.06
N PHE A 60 1.33 -10.27 -6.60
CA PHE A 60 2.59 -10.89 -6.21
C PHE A 60 3.79 -9.94 -6.42
N GLN A 61 3.81 -9.23 -7.55
CA GLN A 61 4.83 -8.23 -7.85
C GLN A 61 4.72 -6.99 -6.96
N PHE A 62 3.54 -6.68 -6.46
CA PHE A 62 3.27 -5.52 -5.60
C PHE A 62 3.67 -5.76 -4.13
N VAL A 63 3.59 -6.98 -3.65
CA VAL A 63 3.77 -7.31 -2.22
C VAL A 63 5.17 -6.93 -1.72
N GLU A 64 6.23 -7.19 -2.47
CA GLU A 64 7.59 -6.90 -2.03
C GLU A 64 7.88 -5.39 -1.93
N PRO A 65 7.58 -4.57 -2.96
CA PRO A 65 7.69 -3.12 -2.82
C PRO A 65 6.86 -2.55 -1.66
N LEU A 66 5.63 -3.02 -1.50
CA LEU A 66 4.78 -2.59 -0.38
C LEU A 66 5.40 -2.94 0.97
N LYS A 67 5.89 -4.18 1.12
CA LYS A 67 6.54 -4.61 2.35
C LYS A 67 7.77 -3.75 2.65
N ASN A 68 8.62 -3.50 1.67
CA ASN A 68 9.83 -2.70 1.85
C ASN A 68 9.49 -1.26 2.29
N HIS A 69 8.43 -0.68 1.73
CA HIS A 69 7.91 0.62 2.14
C HIS A 69 7.39 0.57 3.59
N THR A 70 6.52 -0.36 3.91
CA THR A 70 5.93 -0.53 5.23
C THR A 70 6.99 -0.79 6.32
N ASP A 71 8.01 -1.60 6.01
CA ASP A 71 9.12 -1.86 6.93
C ASP A 71 9.88 -0.57 7.28
N LYS A 72 10.10 0.34 6.33
CA LYS A 72 10.71 1.64 6.61
C LYS A 72 9.90 2.46 7.61
N GLU A 73 8.60 2.44 7.48
CA GLU A 73 7.70 3.14 8.38
C GLU A 73 7.69 2.49 9.77
N GLU A 74 7.51 1.19 9.84
CA GLU A 74 7.43 0.46 11.12
C GLU A 74 8.76 0.43 11.87
N GLU A 75 9.88 0.28 11.17
CA GLU A 75 11.19 0.13 11.80
C GLU A 75 11.89 1.46 12.06
N HIS A 76 11.59 2.50 11.30
CA HIS A 76 12.32 3.76 11.35
C HIS A 76 11.44 4.99 11.55
N PHE A 77 10.42 5.19 10.70
CA PHE A 77 9.63 6.42 10.72
C PHE A 77 8.74 6.52 11.95
N PHE A 78 7.93 5.53 12.21
CA PHE A 78 7.01 5.55 13.37
C PHE A 78 7.75 5.60 14.70
N PRO A 79 8.82 4.83 14.91
CA PRO A 79 9.62 5.00 16.14
C PRO A 79 10.20 6.41 16.29
N ALA A 80 10.72 7.01 15.23
CA ALA A 80 11.28 8.35 15.27
C ALA A 80 10.21 9.41 15.58
N LEU A 81 9.09 9.38 14.85
CA LEU A 81 7.97 10.31 15.08
C LEU A 81 7.33 10.09 16.44
N GLY A 82 7.20 8.84 16.87
CA GLY A 82 6.60 8.46 18.16
C GLY A 82 7.31 9.07 19.37
N THR A 83 8.60 9.34 19.28
CA THR A 83 9.34 10.04 20.36
C THR A 83 8.84 11.48 20.56
N TYR A 84 8.22 12.08 19.53
CA TYR A 84 7.66 13.43 19.57
C TYR A 84 6.17 13.47 19.91
N ILE A 85 5.39 12.49 19.44
CA ILE A 85 3.92 12.51 19.53
C ILE A 85 3.33 11.40 20.41
N GLY A 86 4.15 10.45 20.88
CA GLY A 86 3.72 9.28 21.64
C GLY A 86 3.35 8.09 20.77
N PHE A 87 3.35 6.89 21.38
CA PHE A 87 3.14 5.60 20.70
C PHE A 87 1.76 4.98 20.97
N GLU A 88 1.18 5.27 22.13
CA GLU A 88 -0.04 4.58 22.61
C GLU A 88 -1.33 5.31 22.28
N GLN A 89 -1.24 6.56 21.91
CA GLN A 89 -2.38 7.41 21.60
C GLN A 89 -2.08 8.26 20.36
N GLY A 90 -3.10 8.57 19.60
CA GLY A 90 -2.99 9.43 18.44
C GLY A 90 -2.89 8.65 17.12
N PRO A 91 -2.38 9.31 16.06
CA PRO A 91 -2.50 8.79 14.69
C PRO A 91 -1.67 7.54 14.39
N LEU A 92 -0.57 7.28 15.12
CA LEU A 92 0.31 6.13 14.84
C LEU A 92 -0.40 4.79 15.07
N VAL A 93 -1.21 4.68 16.11
CA VAL A 93 -1.94 3.44 16.43
C VAL A 93 -2.86 3.05 15.28
N GLY A 94 -3.67 3.99 14.80
CA GLY A 94 -4.60 3.74 13.70
C GLY A 94 -3.90 3.37 12.40
N ILE A 95 -2.79 4.01 12.09
CA ILE A 95 -1.98 3.72 10.89
C ILE A 95 -1.36 2.32 10.97
N GLN A 96 -0.85 1.92 12.13
CA GLN A 96 -0.32 0.56 12.33
C GLN A 96 -1.39 -0.52 12.25
N GLU A 97 -2.59 -0.24 12.75
CA GLU A 97 -3.75 -1.14 12.60
C GLU A 97 -4.14 -1.32 11.13
N GLU A 98 -4.07 -0.25 10.34
CA GLU A 98 -4.32 -0.31 8.90
C GLU A 98 -3.29 -1.20 8.16
N HIS A 99 -2.01 -1.17 8.56
CA HIS A 99 -1.02 -2.09 8.01
C HIS A 99 -1.42 -3.55 8.20
N GLN A 100 -1.91 -3.90 9.38
CA GLN A 100 -2.38 -5.26 9.68
C GLN A 100 -3.62 -5.62 8.86
N GLU A 101 -4.53 -4.67 8.67
CA GLU A 101 -5.74 -4.86 7.87
C GLU A 101 -5.40 -5.10 6.40
N ILE A 102 -4.48 -4.32 5.83
CA ILE A 102 -3.99 -4.47 4.46
C ILE A 102 -3.34 -5.85 4.28
N ASP A 103 -2.45 -6.24 5.19
CA ASP A 103 -1.80 -7.55 5.18
C ASP A 103 -2.82 -8.69 5.27
N GLY A 104 -3.88 -8.50 6.05
CA GLY A 104 -4.97 -9.45 6.18
C GLY A 104 -5.70 -9.67 4.86
N TYR A 105 -6.11 -8.63 4.17
CA TYR A 105 -6.81 -8.75 2.89
C TYR A 105 -5.94 -9.37 1.80
N ILE A 106 -4.69 -8.92 1.68
CA ILE A 106 -3.75 -9.48 0.71
C ILE A 106 -3.45 -10.95 1.03
N GLY A 107 -3.24 -11.27 2.30
CA GLY A 107 -3.02 -12.64 2.77
C GLY A 107 -4.19 -13.56 2.47
N HIS A 108 -5.43 -13.12 2.69
CA HIS A 108 -6.63 -13.86 2.32
C HIS A 108 -6.73 -14.10 0.82
N PHE A 109 -6.42 -13.10 0.01
CA PHE A 109 -6.40 -13.25 -1.43
C PHE A 109 -5.44 -14.36 -1.86
N PHE A 110 -4.19 -14.34 -1.39
CA PHE A 110 -3.20 -15.35 -1.75
C PHE A 110 -3.54 -16.73 -1.19
N HIS A 111 -4.05 -16.82 0.02
CA HIS A 111 -4.46 -18.07 0.62
C HIS A 111 -5.57 -18.75 -0.21
N HIS A 112 -6.59 -18.01 -0.61
CA HIS A 112 -7.73 -18.54 -1.35
C HIS A 112 -7.45 -18.74 -2.84
N THR A 113 -6.32 -18.28 -3.37
CA THR A 113 -5.92 -18.51 -4.77
C THR A 113 -4.79 -19.52 -4.93
N ARG A 114 -4.44 -20.26 -3.88
CA ARG A 114 -3.39 -21.32 -3.94
C ARG A 114 -3.76 -22.52 -4.80
N GLY A 115 -5.06 -22.82 -4.90
CA GLY A 115 -5.55 -23.96 -5.64
C GLY A 115 -5.53 -23.75 -7.15
N ASN A 116 -6.13 -24.71 -7.87
CA ASN A 116 -6.28 -24.61 -9.31
C ASN A 116 -7.41 -23.64 -9.67
N ILE A 117 -7.06 -22.45 -10.15
CA ILE A 117 -8.02 -21.41 -10.55
C ILE A 117 -8.96 -21.89 -11.66
N ASP A 118 -8.53 -22.83 -12.49
CA ASP A 118 -9.37 -23.40 -13.53
C ASP A 118 -10.56 -24.23 -12.99
N LEU A 119 -10.59 -24.50 -11.68
CA LEU A 119 -11.71 -25.13 -11.00
C LEU A 119 -12.64 -24.14 -10.29
N PHE A 120 -12.30 -22.84 -10.26
CA PHE A 120 -13.10 -21.81 -9.61
C PHE A 120 -14.36 -21.51 -10.42
N SER A 121 -15.47 -21.31 -9.73
CA SER A 121 -16.67 -20.71 -10.31
C SER A 121 -16.50 -19.20 -10.47
N LEU A 122 -17.36 -18.56 -11.25
CA LEU A 122 -17.34 -17.09 -11.36
C LEU A 122 -17.62 -16.41 -10.03
N GLU A 123 -18.48 -17.00 -9.19
CA GLU A 123 -18.74 -16.51 -7.83
C GLU A 123 -17.49 -16.59 -6.94
N ASP A 124 -16.75 -17.70 -6.98
CA ASP A 124 -15.49 -17.87 -6.25
C ASP A 124 -14.48 -16.80 -6.67
N ILE A 125 -14.36 -16.56 -7.98
CA ILE A 125 -13.44 -15.55 -8.54
C ILE A 125 -13.79 -14.16 -8.02
N LYS A 126 -15.04 -13.76 -8.09
CA LYS A 126 -15.52 -12.45 -7.62
C LYS A 126 -15.34 -12.29 -6.11
N THR A 127 -15.61 -13.34 -5.35
CA THR A 127 -15.47 -13.33 -3.88
C THR A 127 -14.00 -13.14 -3.47
N VAL A 128 -13.07 -13.86 -4.09
CA VAL A 128 -11.65 -13.71 -3.74
C VAL A 128 -11.07 -12.39 -4.25
N ALA A 129 -11.48 -11.92 -5.42
CA ALA A 129 -11.05 -10.63 -5.97
C ALA A 129 -11.49 -9.45 -5.09
N ALA A 130 -12.60 -9.58 -4.38
CA ALA A 130 -13.07 -8.56 -3.44
C ALA A 130 -12.06 -8.27 -2.32
N ASN A 131 -11.26 -9.24 -1.90
CA ASN A 131 -10.17 -9.00 -0.93
C ASN A 131 -9.13 -8.02 -1.47
N ALA A 132 -8.78 -8.12 -2.74
CA ALA A 132 -7.88 -7.16 -3.38
C ALA A 132 -8.53 -5.77 -3.44
N GLY A 133 -9.82 -5.69 -3.73
CA GLY A 133 -10.59 -4.45 -3.71
C GLY A 133 -10.58 -3.77 -2.34
N GLU A 134 -10.80 -4.53 -1.27
CA GLU A 134 -10.72 -4.01 0.10
C GLU A 134 -9.30 -3.52 0.45
N ALA A 135 -8.27 -4.26 0.08
CA ALA A 135 -6.89 -3.82 0.27
C ALA A 135 -6.61 -2.49 -0.44
N PHE A 136 -7.11 -2.33 -1.67
CA PHE A 136 -6.98 -1.08 -2.42
C PHE A 136 -7.64 0.10 -1.70
N GLU A 137 -8.86 -0.07 -1.19
CA GLU A 137 -9.58 0.98 -0.46
C GLU A 137 -8.82 1.40 0.80
N VAL A 138 -8.37 0.45 1.61
CA VAL A 138 -7.62 0.75 2.84
C VAL A 138 -6.30 1.44 2.50
N LEU A 139 -5.55 0.93 1.51
CA LEU A 139 -4.27 1.54 1.08
C LEU A 139 -4.44 2.97 0.61
N THR A 140 -5.47 3.24 -0.19
CA THR A 140 -5.73 4.59 -0.72
C THR A 140 -5.98 5.59 0.41
N VAL A 141 -6.83 5.24 1.36
CA VAL A 141 -7.13 6.08 2.53
C VAL A 141 -5.90 6.20 3.44
N HIS A 142 -5.17 5.13 3.62
CA HIS A 142 -3.95 5.05 4.42
C HIS A 142 -2.88 6.04 3.93
N PHE A 143 -2.56 6.04 2.63
CA PHE A 143 -1.61 6.99 2.06
C PHE A 143 -2.06 8.44 2.23
N VAL A 144 -3.36 8.72 2.08
CA VAL A 144 -3.91 10.06 2.30
C VAL A 144 -3.73 10.49 3.76
N LYS A 145 -3.99 9.62 4.73
CA LYS A 145 -3.80 9.93 6.15
C LYS A 145 -2.34 10.21 6.49
N GLU A 146 -1.42 9.45 5.96
CA GLU A 146 0.01 9.68 6.17
C GLU A 146 0.43 11.03 5.59
N GLU A 147 0.04 11.32 4.35
CA GLU A 147 0.41 12.55 3.67
C GLU A 147 -0.30 13.79 4.22
N THR A 148 -1.45 13.64 4.85
CA THR A 148 -2.20 14.79 5.41
C THR A 148 -2.00 14.98 6.91
N VAL A 149 -1.55 13.96 7.64
CA VAL A 149 -1.39 14.00 9.09
C VAL A 149 0.05 13.72 9.53
N LEU A 150 0.59 12.53 9.22
CA LEU A 150 1.88 12.09 9.76
C LEU A 150 3.08 12.83 9.17
N PHE A 151 3.15 12.95 7.85
CA PHE A 151 4.27 13.63 7.20
C PHE A 151 4.33 15.11 7.55
N PRO A 152 3.22 15.88 7.57
CA PRO A 152 3.23 17.24 8.07
C PRO A 152 3.66 17.36 9.54
N MET A 153 3.25 16.43 10.40
CA MET A 153 3.68 16.42 11.81
C MET A 153 5.19 16.21 11.92
N ALA A 154 5.74 15.27 11.14
CA ALA A 154 7.18 15.02 11.11
C ALA A 154 7.95 16.27 10.66
N GLU A 155 7.54 16.90 9.58
CA GLU A 155 8.18 18.12 9.08
C GLU A 155 8.15 19.27 10.09
N LYS A 156 7.06 19.39 10.83
CA LYS A 156 6.87 20.47 11.80
C LYS A 156 7.58 20.23 13.13
N LEU A 157 7.58 18.99 13.62
CA LEU A 157 7.97 18.68 15.01
C LEU A 157 9.40 18.12 15.14
N MET A 158 9.86 17.33 14.18
CA MET A 158 11.14 16.64 14.28
C MET A 158 12.31 17.60 14.07
N LYS A 159 13.33 17.46 14.93
CA LYS A 159 14.57 18.22 14.81
C LYS A 159 15.38 17.79 13.59
N ALA A 160 16.18 18.72 13.04
CA ALA A 160 16.99 18.48 11.86
C ALA A 160 17.89 17.25 11.98
N VAL A 161 18.52 17.03 13.12
CA VAL A 161 19.39 15.86 13.35
C VAL A 161 18.61 14.55 13.25
N ASP A 162 17.40 14.50 13.80
CA ASP A 162 16.54 13.31 13.75
C ASP A 162 16.00 13.07 12.34
N GLN A 163 15.68 14.14 11.59
CA GLN A 163 15.31 14.06 10.18
C GLN A 163 16.44 13.46 9.32
N ASP A 164 17.66 13.92 9.53
CA ASP A 164 18.83 13.44 8.79
C ASP A 164 19.12 11.96 9.08
N GLU A 165 19.08 11.56 10.35
CA GLU A 165 19.24 10.15 10.74
C GLU A 165 18.16 9.26 10.15
N LEU A 166 16.92 9.72 10.18
CA LEU A 166 15.79 8.99 9.60
C LEU A 166 15.99 8.76 8.10
N PHE A 167 16.35 9.82 7.37
CA PHE A 167 16.59 9.72 5.93
C PHE A 167 17.69 8.72 5.60
N VAL A 168 18.82 8.74 6.31
CA VAL A 168 19.92 7.79 6.10
C VAL A 168 19.44 6.35 6.25
N LYS A 169 18.62 6.06 7.27
CA LYS A 169 18.08 4.72 7.51
C LYS A 169 17.09 4.26 6.45
N MET A 170 16.28 5.18 5.91
CA MET A 170 15.22 4.86 4.95
C MET A 170 15.67 4.90 3.48
N ASN A 171 16.86 5.45 3.19
CA ASN A 171 17.31 5.69 1.82
C ASN A 171 17.76 4.41 1.12
N THR A 172 16.83 3.52 0.87
CA THR A 172 16.99 2.27 0.13
C THR A 172 15.85 2.12 -0.87
N LEU A 173 16.07 1.37 -1.95
CA LEU A 173 15.03 1.11 -2.95
C LEU A 173 13.99 0.12 -2.42
N ILE A 174 12.73 0.29 -2.84
CA ILE A 174 11.64 -0.63 -2.49
C ILE A 174 11.33 -1.66 -3.59
N THR A 175 11.91 -1.47 -4.77
CA THR A 175 11.72 -2.37 -5.92
C THR A 175 12.42 -3.71 -5.74
#